data_c4e61afad934f614fcd8b1ece8acdb5d
#
_entry.id   c4e61afad934f614fcd8b1ece8acdb5d
#
_cell.length_a   1.000
_cell.length_b   1.000
_cell.length_c   1.000
_cell.angle_alpha   90.00
_cell.angle_beta   90.00
_cell.angle_gamma   90.00
#
_symmetry.space_group_name_H-M   'P 1'
#
loop_
_entity.id
_entity.type
_entity.pdbx_description
1 polymer ?
#
loop_
_entity_poly.entity_id
_entity_poly.type
_entity_poly.pdbx_seq_one_letter_code
_entity_poly.pdbx_strand_id
1 'polypeptide(L)'
;MFAASIIPRAGTLILGAILLAGLGTSLVAAEPAAGFVTARGTGFILDGKPFRVAGVNNHYLTFSSDAEVTRVLDDAVAMGANVVRTFIQPVIGSADGAVPSIWNTGSTAEASNLGTRGAHVLSFDPVARRMVVNDGPNGLGRLDFVLAEARRRNLRVIVALLDFWGYTGGAQQMSAWYGSRDKYTFFAQDPRTRQDYKDWARHVLTRMNIRTGVAYSEDPTVFAWELMNEPDIHPAPLLRDWLTEMSAHVKALAPRHLVSTGHANMTAPMTDIEIPTVDFGTWHGYASYAKITHAAFDDLVGRSCGVARRAGKPVLLEEFGVPRSDPGQVEAYRTWLGTIRADPDCAGWVVWRLVSQQDSGRFPVDDHDQFDVRNDGGALWATLREAARDLRGGRPE
;
A
#
# COMPACT_ATOMS: atom_id res chain seq x y z
N MET A 1 42.66 -81.10 42.44
CA MET A 1 43.10 -80.19 43.52
C MET A 1 42.25 -78.95 43.44
N PHE A 2 41.56 -78.74 44.48
CA PHE A 2 40.74 -77.54 44.84
C PHE A 2 39.97 -76.76 43.81
N ALA A 3 38.63 -76.98 43.77
CA ALA A 3 37.62 -76.16 43.26
C ALA A 3 37.33 -75.01 44.23
N ALA A 4 37.17 -73.78 43.73
CA ALA A 4 36.60 -72.68 44.50
C ALA A 4 35.38 -72.17 43.75
N SER A 5 34.23 -72.40 44.34
CA SER A 5 32.92 -71.87 43.90
C SER A 5 32.80 -70.40 44.25
N ILE A 6 32.36 -69.60 43.28
CA ILE A 6 31.96 -68.21 43.51
C ILE A 6 30.48 -68.04 43.14
N ILE A 7 29.70 -67.61 44.14
CA ILE A 7 28.26 -67.30 44.09
C ILE A 7 28.07 -65.93 43.43
N PRO A 8 27.17 -65.80 42.50
CA PRO A 8 26.83 -64.43 41.95
C PRO A 8 25.85 -63.71 42.88
N ARG A 9 26.23 -62.51 43.30
CA ARG A 9 25.35 -61.56 43.98
C ARG A 9 24.34 -60.97 42.96
N ALA A 10 23.05 -61.04 43.30
CA ALA A 10 21.98 -60.37 42.61
C ALA A 10 22.08 -58.82 42.77
N GLY A 11 22.26 -58.12 41.70
CA GLY A 11 22.19 -56.63 41.65
C GLY A 11 20.78 -56.18 41.32
N THR A 12 20.20 -55.43 42.25
CA THR A 12 18.88 -54.80 42.09
C THR A 12 19.00 -53.65 41.11
N LEU A 13 18.34 -53.77 39.95
CA LEU A 13 18.15 -52.64 38.98
C LEU A 13 17.05 -51.73 39.50
N ILE A 14 17.43 -50.51 39.92
CA ILE A 14 16.47 -49.41 40.15
C ILE A 14 16.21 -48.74 38.83
N LEU A 15 15.01 -48.93 38.27
CA LEU A 15 14.51 -48.18 37.15
C LEU A 15 14.16 -46.77 37.63
N GLY A 16 15.02 -45.81 37.35
CA GLY A 16 14.69 -44.37 37.50
C GLY A 16 13.80 -43.91 36.37
N ALA A 17 12.54 -43.64 36.63
CA ALA A 17 11.63 -42.97 35.70
C ALA A 17 12.02 -41.50 35.61
N ILE A 18 12.62 -41.08 34.50
CA ILE A 18 12.83 -39.65 34.19
C ILE A 18 11.50 -39.10 33.73
N LEU A 19 10.80 -38.34 34.57
CA LEU A 19 9.71 -37.46 34.17
C LEU A 19 10.27 -36.31 33.32
N LEU A 20 10.13 -36.36 32.02
CA LEU A 20 10.28 -35.20 31.16
C LEU A 20 9.08 -34.25 31.40
N ALA A 21 9.26 -33.26 32.26
CA ALA A 21 8.37 -32.12 32.34
C ALA A 21 8.53 -31.29 31.06
N GLY A 22 7.64 -31.48 30.11
CA GLY A 22 7.53 -30.63 28.93
C GLY A 22 7.20 -29.20 29.37
N LEU A 23 8.18 -28.32 29.40
CA LEU A 23 7.97 -26.88 29.46
C LEU A 23 7.33 -26.44 28.12
N GLY A 24 6.01 -26.48 28.09
CA GLY A 24 5.23 -25.80 27.06
C GLY A 24 5.49 -24.30 27.20
N THR A 25 6.43 -23.77 26.43
CA THR A 25 6.55 -22.32 26.24
C THR A 25 5.32 -21.89 25.45
N SER A 26 4.29 -21.43 26.16
CA SER A 26 3.24 -20.64 25.55
C SER A 26 3.92 -19.45 24.87
N LEU A 27 3.90 -19.41 23.54
CA LEU A 27 4.23 -18.21 22.80
C LEU A 27 3.18 -17.17 23.19
N VAL A 28 3.51 -16.35 24.18
CA VAL A 28 2.76 -15.14 24.45
C VAL A 28 2.93 -14.27 23.21
N ALA A 29 1.85 -14.08 22.47
CA ALA A 29 1.84 -13.14 21.35
C ALA A 29 2.33 -11.79 21.91
N ALA A 30 3.38 -11.25 21.32
CA ALA A 30 3.90 -9.96 21.74
C ALA A 30 2.77 -8.92 21.61
N GLU A 31 2.60 -8.08 22.65
CA GLU A 31 1.67 -6.96 22.62
C GLU A 31 1.94 -6.10 21.38
N PRO A 32 0.89 -5.68 20.63
CA PRO A 32 1.07 -4.80 19.49
C PRO A 32 1.79 -3.52 19.90
N ALA A 33 2.80 -3.10 19.12
CA ALA A 33 3.50 -1.86 19.40
C ALA A 33 2.54 -0.67 19.33
N ALA A 34 2.55 0.20 20.34
CA ALA A 34 1.66 1.35 20.43
C ALA A 34 1.77 2.24 19.19
N GLY A 35 0.64 2.71 18.71
CA GLY A 35 0.52 3.60 17.55
C GLY A 35 0.58 2.90 16.19
N PHE A 36 0.97 1.63 16.11
CA PHE A 36 0.92 0.87 14.85
C PHE A 36 -0.48 0.27 14.63
N VAL A 37 -0.95 0.35 13.39
CA VAL A 37 -2.14 -0.38 12.99
C VAL A 37 -1.79 -1.86 12.77
N THR A 38 -2.64 -2.74 13.27
CA THR A 38 -2.49 -4.19 13.10
C THR A 38 -3.72 -4.79 12.46
N ALA A 39 -3.57 -5.93 11.77
CA ALA A 39 -4.69 -6.71 11.24
C ALA A 39 -5.15 -7.73 12.29
N ARG A 40 -6.47 -7.83 12.50
CA ARG A 40 -7.07 -8.84 13.39
C ARG A 40 -8.38 -9.36 12.82
N GLY A 41 -8.39 -10.62 12.41
CA GLY A 41 -9.54 -11.16 11.67
C GLY A 41 -9.77 -10.35 10.40
N THR A 42 -10.99 -9.91 10.16
CA THR A 42 -11.39 -9.14 8.97
C THR A 42 -11.20 -7.62 9.11
N GLY A 43 -10.69 -7.14 10.25
CA GLY A 43 -10.57 -5.71 10.53
C GLY A 43 -9.18 -5.26 10.93
N PHE A 44 -9.02 -3.95 11.06
CA PHE A 44 -7.82 -3.33 11.59
C PHE A 44 -8.04 -2.86 13.03
N ILE A 45 -6.95 -2.82 13.80
CA ILE A 45 -6.92 -2.37 15.19
C ILE A 45 -5.82 -1.33 15.35
N LEU A 46 -6.14 -0.23 16.02
CA LEU A 46 -5.20 0.80 16.46
C LEU A 46 -5.37 1.02 17.96
N ASP A 47 -4.28 0.84 18.72
CA ASP A 47 -4.26 1.01 20.18
C ASP A 47 -5.42 0.27 20.88
N GLY A 48 -5.64 -0.99 20.48
CA GLY A 48 -6.66 -1.88 21.03
C GLY A 48 -8.11 -1.59 20.56
N LYS A 49 -8.32 -0.59 19.71
CA LYS A 49 -9.66 -0.21 19.23
C LYS A 49 -9.83 -0.55 17.74
N PRO A 50 -11.05 -0.91 17.29
CA PRO A 50 -11.34 -1.06 15.89
C PRO A 50 -10.97 0.20 15.10
N PHE A 51 -10.30 0.00 13.95
CA PHE A 51 -9.90 1.06 13.04
C PHE A 51 -10.45 0.75 11.65
N ARG A 52 -11.51 1.46 11.24
CA ARG A 52 -12.05 1.36 9.89
C ARG A 52 -11.48 2.47 9.02
N VAL A 53 -11.07 2.14 7.80
CA VAL A 53 -10.43 3.06 6.88
C VAL A 53 -11.47 3.88 6.14
N ALA A 54 -11.44 5.20 6.33
CA ALA A 54 -12.04 6.18 5.43
C ALA A 54 -10.89 6.97 4.81
N GLY A 55 -10.57 6.73 3.55
CA GLY A 55 -9.32 7.19 2.98
C GLY A 55 -9.47 7.90 1.65
N VAL A 56 -8.36 8.52 1.24
CA VAL A 56 -8.22 9.18 -0.05
C VAL A 56 -6.91 8.77 -0.71
N ASN A 57 -6.93 8.60 -2.03
CA ASN A 57 -5.73 8.50 -2.83
C ASN A 57 -5.25 9.89 -3.26
N ASN A 58 -3.96 10.10 -3.25
CA ASN A 58 -3.31 11.17 -4.00
C ASN A 58 -1.93 10.70 -4.47
N HIS A 59 -1.75 10.52 -5.77
CA HIS A 59 -0.56 9.94 -6.35
C HIS A 59 0.61 10.93 -6.52
N TYR A 60 0.36 12.24 -6.43
CA TYR A 60 1.37 13.26 -6.74
C TYR A 60 2.07 13.87 -5.51
N LEU A 61 1.80 13.42 -4.29
CA LEU A 61 2.39 14.02 -3.08
C LEU A 61 3.92 14.05 -3.10
N THR A 62 4.57 13.01 -3.63
CA THR A 62 6.04 12.91 -3.64
C THR A 62 6.74 13.77 -4.70
N PHE A 63 5.99 14.47 -5.56
CA PHE A 63 6.55 15.41 -6.54
C PHE A 63 5.84 16.77 -6.60
N SER A 64 4.91 17.02 -5.67
CA SER A 64 4.25 18.30 -5.46
C SER A 64 5.10 19.27 -4.64
N SER A 65 4.73 20.55 -4.61
CA SER A 65 5.31 21.51 -3.66
C SER A 65 4.87 21.23 -2.22
N ASP A 66 5.61 21.73 -1.25
CA ASP A 66 5.25 21.61 0.17
C ASP A 66 3.85 22.20 0.45
N ALA A 67 3.50 23.31 -0.23
CA ALA A 67 2.20 23.93 -0.08
C ALA A 67 1.06 23.10 -0.68
N GLU A 68 1.28 22.43 -1.82
CA GLU A 68 0.32 21.51 -2.44
C GLU A 68 0.10 20.29 -1.56
N VAL A 69 1.18 19.68 -1.04
CA VAL A 69 1.08 18.56 -0.08
C VAL A 69 0.25 18.97 1.13
N THR A 70 0.54 20.16 1.71
CA THR A 70 -0.20 20.67 2.86
C THR A 70 -1.69 20.80 2.57
N ARG A 71 -2.06 21.37 1.41
CA ARG A 71 -3.47 21.52 1.00
C ARG A 71 -4.19 20.17 0.86
N VAL A 72 -3.54 19.19 0.21
CA VAL A 72 -4.14 17.85 0.05
C VAL A 72 -4.38 17.19 1.40
N LEU A 73 -3.43 17.27 2.32
CA LEU A 73 -3.58 16.67 3.64
C LEU A 73 -4.62 17.43 4.50
N ASP A 74 -4.73 18.76 4.37
CA ASP A 74 -5.77 19.55 5.02
C ASP A 74 -7.16 19.20 4.49
N ASP A 75 -7.32 19.05 3.17
CA ASP A 75 -8.56 18.61 2.55
C ASP A 75 -8.92 17.18 2.95
N ALA A 76 -7.94 16.26 3.06
CA ALA A 76 -8.18 14.92 3.59
C ALA A 76 -8.75 14.95 5.02
N VAL A 77 -8.18 15.78 5.90
CA VAL A 77 -8.71 15.98 7.26
C VAL A 77 -10.10 16.60 7.21
N ALA A 78 -10.33 17.61 6.37
CA ALA A 78 -11.62 18.28 6.21
C ALA A 78 -12.72 17.32 5.70
N MET A 79 -12.35 16.32 4.88
CA MET A 79 -13.25 15.23 4.47
C MET A 79 -13.57 14.29 5.65
N GLY A 80 -12.75 14.24 6.70
CA GLY A 80 -12.82 13.25 7.76
C GLY A 80 -12.05 11.97 7.47
N ALA A 81 -11.16 11.97 6.48
CA ALA A 81 -10.27 10.84 6.21
C ALA A 81 -9.33 10.56 7.39
N ASN A 82 -8.96 9.31 7.57
CA ASN A 82 -7.94 8.86 8.53
C ASN A 82 -6.75 8.20 7.85
N VAL A 83 -6.85 7.92 6.55
CA VAL A 83 -5.80 7.32 5.73
C VAL A 83 -5.64 8.09 4.42
N VAL A 84 -4.40 8.32 4.02
CA VAL A 84 -4.02 8.80 2.69
C VAL A 84 -3.16 7.75 2.04
N ARG A 85 -3.47 7.36 0.78
CA ARG A 85 -2.61 6.48 0.00
C ARG A 85 -1.86 7.30 -1.04
N THR A 86 -0.55 7.06 -1.17
CA THR A 86 0.33 7.75 -2.11
C THR A 86 1.42 6.82 -2.64
N PHE A 87 2.08 7.23 -3.71
CA PHE A 87 3.11 6.44 -4.40
C PHE A 87 4.46 7.13 -4.27
N ILE A 88 5.54 6.34 -4.20
CA ILE A 88 6.90 6.89 -4.26
C ILE A 88 7.33 6.96 -5.73
N GLN A 89 7.31 8.15 -6.27
CA GLN A 89 7.58 8.43 -7.67
C GLN A 89 8.08 9.88 -7.85
N PRO A 90 8.61 10.30 -9.01
CA PRO A 90 8.79 9.58 -10.27
C PRO A 90 10.07 8.74 -10.37
N VAL A 91 10.08 7.79 -11.32
CA VAL A 91 11.25 7.01 -11.75
C VAL A 91 11.66 7.49 -13.13
N ILE A 92 12.91 7.92 -13.30
CA ILE A 92 13.40 8.50 -14.56
C ILE A 92 14.45 7.62 -15.25
N GLY A 93 14.81 7.91 -16.47
CA GLY A 93 15.88 7.24 -17.20
C GLY A 93 17.22 7.45 -16.52
N SER A 94 17.91 8.55 -16.84
CA SER A 94 19.12 8.97 -16.15
C SER A 94 19.06 10.46 -15.83
N ALA A 95 19.78 10.90 -14.78
CA ALA A 95 19.78 12.30 -14.37
C ALA A 95 20.40 13.23 -15.41
N ASP A 96 21.34 12.73 -16.24
CA ASP A 96 22.00 13.45 -17.33
C ASP A 96 21.24 13.37 -18.65
N GLY A 97 20.13 12.62 -18.72
CA GLY A 97 19.34 12.40 -19.93
C GLY A 97 19.93 11.40 -20.93
N ALA A 98 21.06 10.76 -20.65
CA ALA A 98 21.67 9.75 -21.53
C ALA A 98 20.77 8.52 -21.69
N VAL A 99 20.02 8.17 -20.68
CA VAL A 99 18.91 7.20 -20.77
C VAL A 99 17.59 7.96 -20.75
N PRO A 100 16.77 7.89 -21.82
CA PRO A 100 15.51 8.62 -21.87
C PRO A 100 14.53 8.17 -20.80
N SER A 101 13.78 9.11 -20.24
CA SER A 101 12.64 8.81 -19.35
C SER A 101 11.45 8.34 -20.17
N ILE A 102 10.84 7.22 -19.73
CA ILE A 102 9.60 6.70 -20.29
C ILE A 102 8.45 7.31 -19.48
N TRP A 103 8.03 8.48 -19.92
CA TRP A 103 6.85 9.10 -19.36
C TRP A 103 5.74 8.98 -20.38
N ASN A 104 4.59 8.53 -19.94
CA ASN A 104 3.41 8.64 -20.76
C ASN A 104 2.89 10.08 -20.70
N THR A 105 3.69 11.01 -21.25
CA THR A 105 3.37 12.44 -21.32
C THR A 105 2.13 12.74 -22.14
N GLY A 106 1.57 11.74 -22.82
CA GLY A 106 0.40 11.91 -23.68
C GLY A 106 -0.93 11.72 -22.99
N SER A 107 -0.97 11.25 -21.76
CA SER A 107 -2.24 10.88 -21.13
C SER A 107 -2.77 11.86 -20.13
N THR A 108 -1.97 12.79 -19.60
CA THR A 108 -2.53 13.81 -18.70
C THR A 108 -1.77 15.11 -18.84
N ALA A 109 -2.47 16.19 -19.10
CA ALA A 109 -2.00 17.54 -18.89
C ALA A 109 -1.46 17.71 -17.45
N GLU A 110 -1.91 16.91 -16.53
CA GLU A 110 -1.47 16.84 -15.15
C GLU A 110 -0.04 16.33 -15.01
N ALA A 111 0.34 15.20 -15.60
CA ALA A 111 1.73 14.73 -15.58
C ALA A 111 2.65 15.72 -16.30
N SER A 112 2.18 16.40 -17.36
CA SER A 112 2.93 17.42 -18.06
C SER A 112 2.97 18.76 -17.33
N ASN A 113 1.89 19.15 -16.61
CA ASN A 113 1.82 20.40 -15.85
C ASN A 113 2.53 20.32 -14.49
N LEU A 114 2.49 19.16 -13.86
CA LEU A 114 3.28 18.96 -12.67
C LEU A 114 4.75 18.93 -13.05
N GLY A 115 5.08 18.58 -14.33
CA GLY A 115 6.41 18.33 -14.73
C GLY A 115 7.13 17.75 -13.53
N THR A 116 8.13 17.08 -13.55
CA THR A 116 8.72 16.64 -12.28
C THR A 116 9.22 17.78 -11.41
N ARG A 117 9.20 19.03 -11.92
CA ARG A 117 9.89 20.15 -11.27
C ARG A 117 11.33 19.77 -10.86
N GLY A 118 11.94 18.84 -11.59
CA GLY A 118 13.21 18.22 -11.26
C GLY A 118 13.12 17.14 -10.16
N ALA A 119 11.94 16.79 -9.70
CA ALA A 119 11.75 15.71 -8.72
C ALA A 119 11.88 14.33 -9.39
N HIS A 120 12.59 13.44 -8.73
CA HIS A 120 12.63 12.02 -9.03
C HIS A 120 13.17 11.27 -7.83
N VAL A 121 12.74 10.04 -7.63
CA VAL A 121 13.24 9.20 -6.52
C VAL A 121 14.27 8.19 -6.99
N LEU A 122 14.12 7.71 -8.22
CA LEU A 122 15.01 6.73 -8.84
C LEU A 122 15.48 7.19 -10.22
N SER A 123 16.72 6.92 -10.54
CA SER A 123 17.34 7.09 -11.84
C SER A 123 18.34 5.97 -12.11
N PHE A 124 18.92 5.93 -13.32
CA PHE A 124 19.93 4.95 -13.71
C PHE A 124 21.27 5.64 -14.05
N ASP A 125 22.33 5.09 -13.52
CA ASP A 125 23.70 5.46 -13.92
C ASP A 125 24.09 4.53 -15.09
N PRO A 126 24.17 5.05 -16.33
CA PRO A 126 24.49 4.21 -17.50
C PRO A 126 25.93 3.73 -17.54
N VAL A 127 26.85 4.43 -16.85
CA VAL A 127 28.26 4.07 -16.79
C VAL A 127 28.48 2.94 -15.78
N ALA A 128 28.00 3.12 -14.56
CA ALA A 128 28.06 2.10 -13.51
C ALA A 128 27.02 0.98 -13.70
N ARG A 129 26.05 1.14 -14.63
CA ARG A 129 24.95 0.22 -14.94
C ARG A 129 24.16 -0.20 -13.70
N ARG A 130 23.76 0.77 -12.91
CA ARG A 130 23.06 0.54 -11.65
C ARG A 130 21.97 1.58 -11.40
N MET A 131 20.99 1.20 -10.62
CA MET A 131 20.01 2.11 -10.03
C MET A 131 20.68 3.11 -9.11
N VAL A 132 20.17 4.35 -9.10
CA VAL A 132 20.60 5.44 -8.22
C VAL A 132 19.39 6.00 -7.50
N VAL A 133 19.46 6.06 -6.18
CA VAL A 133 18.41 6.66 -5.33
C VAL A 133 18.73 8.15 -5.13
N ASN A 134 17.71 8.99 -5.29
CA ASN A 134 17.77 10.40 -4.97
C ASN A 134 17.28 10.65 -3.54
N ASP A 135 18.19 10.81 -2.59
CA ASP A 135 17.91 11.13 -1.19
C ASP A 135 17.67 12.60 -0.93
N GLY A 136 17.87 13.45 -1.94
CA GLY A 136 17.83 14.90 -1.82
C GLY A 136 16.41 15.47 -1.61
N PRO A 137 16.32 16.82 -1.53
CA PRO A 137 15.05 17.52 -1.30
C PRO A 137 14.04 17.33 -2.46
N ASN A 138 14.52 17.02 -3.67
CA ASN A 138 13.68 16.71 -4.83
C ASN A 138 13.57 15.19 -5.09
N GLY A 139 13.90 14.36 -4.10
CA GLY A 139 13.77 12.92 -4.09
C GLY A 139 13.03 12.46 -2.84
N LEU A 140 13.61 11.52 -2.07
CA LEU A 140 13.01 11.00 -0.84
C LEU A 140 12.75 12.06 0.24
N GLY A 141 13.45 13.21 0.21
CA GLY A 141 13.14 14.34 1.08
C GLY A 141 11.71 14.85 0.94
N ARG A 142 11.02 14.60 -0.19
CA ARG A 142 9.60 14.87 -0.39
C ARG A 142 8.73 13.94 0.46
N LEU A 143 9.04 12.65 0.49
CA LEU A 143 8.33 11.69 1.33
C LEU A 143 8.56 11.97 2.82
N ASP A 144 9.77 12.45 3.21
CA ASP A 144 10.02 12.93 4.57
C ASP A 144 9.00 14.00 4.98
N PHE A 145 8.73 14.95 4.08
CA PHE A 145 7.76 16.01 4.31
C PHE A 145 6.33 15.47 4.42
N VAL A 146 5.92 14.63 3.47
CA VAL A 146 4.59 14.01 3.46
C VAL A 146 4.30 13.29 4.77
N LEU A 147 5.22 12.44 5.23
CA LEU A 147 5.05 11.68 6.47
C LEU A 147 5.04 12.59 7.72
N ALA A 148 5.90 13.61 7.77
CA ALA A 148 5.91 14.57 8.86
C ALA A 148 4.58 15.36 8.95
N GLU A 149 4.04 15.80 7.78
CA GLU A 149 2.78 16.55 7.71
C GLU A 149 1.57 15.66 8.02
N ALA A 150 1.56 14.41 7.55
CA ALA A 150 0.52 13.43 7.89
C ALA A 150 0.51 13.14 9.40
N ARG A 151 1.68 12.94 10.00
CA ARG A 151 1.84 12.74 11.44
C ARG A 151 1.23 13.90 12.26
N ARG A 152 1.50 15.14 11.87
CA ARG A 152 0.94 16.33 12.57
C ARG A 152 -0.58 16.39 12.51
N ARG A 153 -1.19 15.79 11.48
CA ARG A 153 -2.64 15.73 11.28
C ARG A 153 -3.28 14.45 11.80
N ASN A 154 -2.51 13.58 12.44
CA ASN A 154 -2.98 12.25 12.88
C ASN A 154 -3.55 11.40 11.71
N LEU A 155 -3.04 11.61 10.49
CA LEU A 155 -3.32 10.78 9.34
C LEU A 155 -2.37 9.59 9.30
N ARG A 156 -2.85 8.46 8.80
CA ARG A 156 -2.03 7.29 8.45
C ARG A 156 -1.79 7.28 6.95
N VAL A 157 -0.66 6.73 6.52
CA VAL A 157 -0.28 6.74 5.11
C VAL A 157 -0.03 5.31 4.61
N ILE A 158 -0.76 4.89 3.58
CA ILE A 158 -0.39 3.73 2.76
C ILE A 158 0.60 4.23 1.72
N VAL A 159 1.75 3.61 1.65
CA VAL A 159 2.84 4.01 0.77
C VAL A 159 3.14 2.91 -0.23
N ALA A 160 2.78 3.11 -1.50
CA ALA A 160 3.19 2.23 -2.58
C ALA A 160 4.66 2.47 -2.93
N LEU A 161 5.48 1.43 -2.82
CA LEU A 161 6.93 1.49 -3.06
C LEU A 161 7.27 1.78 -4.51
N LEU A 162 6.39 1.41 -5.43
CA LEU A 162 6.56 1.61 -6.87
C LEU A 162 5.19 1.71 -7.55
N ASP A 163 5.13 2.27 -8.75
CA ASP A 163 3.98 2.20 -9.64
C ASP A 163 4.26 1.20 -10.78
N PHE A 164 3.28 0.39 -11.14
CA PHE A 164 3.40 -0.48 -12.31
C PHE A 164 3.27 0.29 -13.63
N TRP A 165 2.47 1.34 -13.62
CA TRP A 165 2.16 2.11 -14.82
C TRP A 165 3.29 3.08 -15.18
N GLY A 166 3.46 3.28 -16.48
CA GLY A 166 4.60 4.03 -17.01
C GLY A 166 4.46 5.55 -17.01
N TYR A 167 3.33 6.11 -16.57
CA TYR A 167 3.12 7.55 -16.72
C TYR A 167 4.00 8.43 -15.80
N THR A 168 4.55 7.87 -14.74
CA THR A 168 5.64 8.45 -13.95
C THR A 168 6.89 7.58 -13.95
N GLY A 169 7.02 6.71 -14.93
CA GLY A 169 8.16 5.80 -15.12
C GLY A 169 7.92 4.41 -14.56
N GLY A 170 7.88 4.25 -13.25
CA GLY A 170 7.54 3.01 -12.56
C GLY A 170 8.32 1.76 -13.01
N ALA A 171 7.67 0.61 -12.93
CA ALA A 171 8.24 -0.68 -13.33
C ALA A 171 8.66 -0.70 -14.81
N GLN A 172 7.97 0.06 -15.67
CA GLN A 172 8.32 0.17 -17.08
C GLN A 172 9.68 0.84 -17.28
N GLN A 173 9.97 1.91 -16.55
CA GLN A 173 11.26 2.58 -16.61
C GLN A 173 12.38 1.70 -16.07
N MET A 174 12.15 0.98 -14.97
CA MET A 174 13.14 0.05 -14.45
C MET A 174 13.45 -1.08 -15.44
N SER A 175 12.46 -1.60 -16.15
CA SER A 175 12.68 -2.55 -17.25
C SER A 175 13.51 -1.94 -18.38
N ALA A 176 13.23 -0.67 -18.72
CA ALA A 176 13.94 0.03 -19.81
C ALA A 176 15.41 0.30 -19.50
N TRP A 177 15.82 0.45 -18.24
CA TRP A 177 17.22 0.56 -17.85
C TRP A 177 18.06 -0.63 -18.34
N TYR A 178 17.40 -1.80 -18.47
CA TYR A 178 18.02 -3.05 -18.92
C TYR A 178 17.66 -3.44 -20.35
N GLY A 179 17.10 -2.50 -21.12
CA GLY A 179 16.83 -2.65 -22.54
C GLY A 179 15.49 -3.32 -22.88
N SER A 180 14.59 -3.52 -21.90
CA SER A 180 13.27 -4.07 -22.15
C SER A 180 12.17 -3.01 -22.01
N ARG A 181 11.17 -3.07 -22.90
CA ARG A 181 9.93 -2.30 -22.77
C ARG A 181 8.78 -3.12 -22.16
N ASP A 182 9.02 -4.40 -21.94
CA ASP A 182 8.06 -5.32 -21.35
C ASP A 182 8.12 -5.21 -19.81
N LYS A 183 7.14 -4.56 -19.22
CA LYS A 183 6.98 -4.51 -17.77
C LYS A 183 6.19 -5.70 -17.22
N TYR A 184 5.41 -6.37 -18.07
CA TYR A 184 4.48 -7.43 -17.65
C TYR A 184 5.20 -8.70 -17.21
N THR A 185 6.26 -9.06 -17.95
CA THR A 185 7.05 -10.26 -17.67
C THR A 185 8.47 -9.92 -17.23
N PHE A 186 9.16 -9.08 -18.00
CA PHE A 186 10.58 -8.80 -17.80
C PHE A 186 10.86 -8.23 -16.40
N PHE A 187 10.07 -7.27 -15.94
CA PHE A 187 10.27 -6.64 -14.62
C PHE A 187 10.33 -7.66 -13.47
N ALA A 188 9.42 -8.64 -13.49
CA ALA A 188 9.36 -9.64 -12.44
C ALA A 188 10.27 -10.85 -12.69
N GLN A 189 10.74 -11.08 -13.92
CA GLN A 189 11.55 -12.23 -14.28
C GLN A 189 13.05 -11.94 -14.23
N ASP A 190 13.48 -10.74 -14.63
CA ASP A 190 14.89 -10.39 -14.70
C ASP A 190 15.48 -10.23 -13.29
N PRO A 191 16.60 -10.92 -12.97
CA PRO A 191 17.19 -10.87 -11.63
C PRO A 191 17.69 -9.48 -11.23
N ARG A 192 18.03 -8.62 -12.20
CA ARG A 192 18.51 -7.25 -11.92
C ARG A 192 17.39 -6.35 -11.45
N THR A 193 16.24 -6.36 -12.11
CA THR A 193 15.05 -5.58 -11.68
C THR A 193 14.51 -6.08 -10.35
N ARG A 194 14.53 -7.40 -10.09
CA ARG A 194 14.18 -7.96 -8.77
C ARG A 194 15.15 -7.49 -7.69
N GLN A 195 16.44 -7.47 -7.97
CA GLN A 195 17.45 -7.00 -7.01
C GLN A 195 17.33 -5.49 -6.78
N ASP A 196 17.19 -4.69 -7.84
CA ASP A 196 16.95 -3.25 -7.73
C ASP A 196 15.72 -2.95 -6.89
N TYR A 197 14.61 -3.68 -7.07
CA TYR A 197 13.43 -3.49 -6.24
C TYR A 197 13.71 -3.80 -4.76
N LYS A 198 14.43 -4.87 -4.45
CA LYS A 198 14.80 -5.20 -3.06
C LYS A 198 15.73 -4.18 -2.44
N ASP A 199 16.69 -3.68 -3.19
CA ASP A 199 17.62 -2.64 -2.73
C ASP A 199 16.90 -1.30 -2.54
N TRP A 200 15.96 -0.98 -3.43
CA TRP A 200 15.06 0.15 -3.29
C TRP A 200 14.18 0.06 -2.03
N ALA A 201 13.47 -1.04 -1.86
CA ALA A 201 12.64 -1.27 -0.68
C ALA A 201 13.47 -1.16 0.62
N ARG A 202 14.64 -1.79 0.65
CA ARG A 202 15.57 -1.67 1.80
C ARG A 202 15.97 -0.22 2.05
N HIS A 203 16.36 0.51 1.02
CA HIS A 203 16.79 1.90 1.12
C HIS A 203 15.68 2.78 1.71
N VAL A 204 14.45 2.64 1.18
CA VAL A 204 13.28 3.38 1.69
C VAL A 204 13.00 3.03 3.14
N LEU A 205 12.83 1.76 3.45
CA LEU A 205 12.36 1.34 4.77
C LEU A 205 13.39 1.66 5.88
N THR A 206 14.68 1.63 5.57
CA THR A 206 15.73 1.95 6.55
C THR A 206 16.09 3.44 6.61
N ARG A 207 15.50 4.27 5.71
CA ARG A 207 15.73 5.70 5.70
C ARG A 207 15.30 6.37 7.00
N MET A 208 16.15 7.23 7.53
CA MET A 208 15.79 8.12 8.62
C MET A 208 15.08 9.36 8.05
N ASN A 209 13.85 9.61 8.43
CA ASN A 209 13.14 10.83 8.08
C ASN A 209 13.87 12.03 8.71
N ILE A 210 14.39 12.91 7.87
CA ILE A 210 15.20 14.06 8.35
C ILE A 210 14.37 15.10 9.12
N ARG A 211 13.03 15.07 9.01
CA ARG A 211 12.13 16.02 9.69
C ARG A 211 11.63 15.50 11.04
N THR A 212 11.52 14.20 11.20
CA THR A 212 10.99 13.58 12.42
C THR A 212 12.05 12.85 13.24
N GLY A 213 13.19 12.52 12.64
CA GLY A 213 14.24 11.70 13.27
C GLY A 213 13.84 10.25 13.49
N VAL A 214 12.78 9.77 12.82
CA VAL A 214 12.27 8.40 12.94
C VAL A 214 12.57 7.64 11.64
N ALA A 215 13.09 6.42 11.74
CA ALA A 215 13.25 5.57 10.57
C ALA A 215 11.87 5.19 10.01
N TYR A 216 11.74 5.08 8.69
CA TYR A 216 10.44 4.77 8.09
C TYR A 216 9.88 3.43 8.54
N SER A 217 10.75 2.41 8.74
CA SER A 217 10.35 1.11 9.32
C SER A 217 9.90 1.17 10.78
N GLU A 218 10.07 2.32 11.43
CA GLU A 218 9.72 2.56 12.83
C GLU A 218 8.63 3.63 13.00
N ASP A 219 8.17 4.24 11.89
CA ASP A 219 7.21 5.35 11.92
C ASP A 219 5.75 4.84 11.89
N PRO A 220 5.00 4.91 12.99
CA PRO A 220 3.61 4.48 13.03
C PRO A 220 2.67 5.35 12.17
N THR A 221 3.15 6.46 11.60
CA THR A 221 2.40 7.23 10.60
C THR A 221 2.18 6.40 9.34
N VAL A 222 3.11 5.52 8.99
CA VAL A 222 2.91 4.56 7.90
C VAL A 222 1.91 3.50 8.37
N PHE A 223 0.77 3.44 7.68
CA PHE A 223 -0.25 2.41 7.88
C PHE A 223 0.22 1.08 7.31
N ALA A 224 0.67 1.10 6.07
CA ALA A 224 1.13 -0.07 5.34
C ALA A 224 2.17 0.31 4.29
N TRP A 225 3.08 -0.62 4.04
CA TRP A 225 3.89 -0.66 2.84
C TRP A 225 3.17 -1.48 1.79
N GLU A 226 2.90 -0.87 0.68
CA GLU A 226 2.32 -1.53 -0.48
C GLU A 226 3.43 -1.85 -1.47
N LEU A 227 3.46 -3.09 -1.96
CA LEU A 227 4.56 -3.52 -2.84
C LEU A 227 4.61 -2.70 -4.11
N MET A 228 3.48 -2.51 -4.76
CA MET A 228 3.39 -1.77 -6.01
C MET A 228 1.95 -1.39 -6.30
N ASN A 229 1.72 -0.20 -6.81
CA ASN A 229 0.41 0.12 -7.37
C ASN A 229 0.13 -0.76 -8.60
N GLU A 230 -0.95 -1.52 -8.54
CA GLU A 230 -1.54 -2.31 -9.63
C GLU A 230 -0.56 -3.22 -10.40
N PRO A 231 0.22 -4.10 -9.75
CA PRO A 231 1.12 -4.99 -10.46
C PRO A 231 0.35 -5.94 -11.38
N ASP A 232 0.43 -5.72 -12.69
CA ASP A 232 -0.22 -6.53 -13.73
C ASP A 232 0.82 -7.46 -14.41
N ILE A 233 1.49 -8.27 -13.60
CA ILE A 233 2.58 -9.17 -14.02
C ILE A 233 1.98 -10.46 -14.59
N HIS A 234 2.52 -10.90 -15.70
CA HIS A 234 2.10 -12.13 -16.37
C HIS A 234 3.26 -13.13 -16.59
N PRO A 235 2.98 -14.44 -16.56
CA PRO A 235 1.71 -15.09 -16.19
C PRO A 235 1.43 -15.06 -14.68
N ALA A 236 0.21 -15.38 -14.26
CA ALA A 236 -0.19 -15.34 -12.85
C ALA A 236 0.75 -16.08 -11.86
N PRO A 237 1.36 -17.23 -12.19
CA PRO A 237 2.37 -17.84 -11.31
C PRO A 237 3.59 -16.93 -11.08
N LEU A 238 4.04 -16.17 -12.09
CA LEU A 238 5.15 -15.23 -11.95
C LEU A 238 4.77 -14.06 -11.04
N LEU A 239 3.55 -13.53 -11.17
CA LEU A 239 3.01 -12.52 -10.25
C LEU A 239 3.03 -13.04 -8.81
N ARG A 240 2.47 -14.23 -8.57
CA ARG A 240 2.42 -14.82 -7.22
C ARG A 240 3.82 -15.03 -6.63
N ASP A 241 4.77 -15.52 -7.43
CA ASP A 241 6.16 -15.69 -7.03
C ASP A 241 6.80 -14.36 -6.64
N TRP A 242 6.65 -13.34 -7.49
CA TRP A 242 7.17 -12.00 -7.23
C TRP A 242 6.56 -11.38 -5.96
N LEU A 243 5.23 -11.44 -5.81
CA LEU A 243 4.54 -10.92 -4.63
C LEU A 243 4.98 -11.64 -3.34
N THR A 244 5.19 -12.96 -3.42
CA THR A 244 5.64 -13.76 -2.27
C THR A 244 7.06 -13.37 -1.84
N GLU A 245 7.98 -13.24 -2.78
CA GLU A 245 9.37 -12.85 -2.49
C GLU A 245 9.43 -11.42 -1.95
N MET A 246 8.75 -10.46 -2.61
CA MET A 246 8.85 -9.05 -2.25
C MET A 246 8.11 -8.73 -0.94
N SER A 247 6.97 -9.35 -0.68
CA SER A 247 6.28 -9.17 0.61
C SER A 247 7.09 -9.73 1.79
N ALA A 248 7.75 -10.87 1.60
CA ALA A 248 8.65 -11.43 2.62
C ALA A 248 9.84 -10.50 2.88
N HIS A 249 10.42 -9.91 1.83
CA HIS A 249 11.52 -8.96 1.95
C HIS A 249 11.11 -7.68 2.70
N VAL A 250 9.98 -7.09 2.34
CA VAL A 250 9.45 -5.89 3.01
C VAL A 250 9.08 -6.19 4.46
N LYS A 251 8.42 -7.31 4.72
CA LYS A 251 8.04 -7.71 6.08
C LYS A 251 9.24 -7.94 6.99
N ALA A 252 10.33 -8.48 6.47
CA ALA A 252 11.57 -8.65 7.21
C ALA A 252 12.23 -7.31 7.61
N LEU A 253 12.08 -6.28 6.77
CA LEU A 253 12.63 -4.95 7.02
C LEU A 253 11.75 -4.09 7.95
N ALA A 254 10.44 -4.27 7.89
CA ALA A 254 9.47 -3.50 8.67
C ALA A 254 8.42 -4.41 9.34
N PRO A 255 8.81 -5.26 10.30
CA PRO A 255 7.95 -6.33 10.83
C PRO A 255 6.71 -5.82 11.57
N ARG A 256 6.71 -4.57 12.02
CA ARG A 256 5.57 -3.94 12.72
C ARG A 256 4.53 -3.34 11.78
N HIS A 257 4.90 -3.05 10.53
CA HIS A 257 3.98 -2.49 9.55
C HIS A 257 3.15 -3.57 8.87
N LEU A 258 1.97 -3.18 8.46
CA LEU A 258 1.15 -3.95 7.52
C LEU A 258 1.81 -3.94 6.13
N VAL A 259 1.64 -5.03 5.41
CA VAL A 259 2.08 -5.19 4.02
C VAL A 259 0.88 -5.58 3.17
N SER A 260 0.68 -4.87 2.05
CA SER A 260 -0.27 -5.21 1.01
C SER A 260 0.42 -5.33 -0.34
N THR A 261 -0.28 -5.92 -1.29
CA THR A 261 0.26 -6.12 -2.65
C THR A 261 0.03 -4.93 -3.57
N GLY A 262 -1.06 -4.16 -3.35
CA GLY A 262 -1.54 -3.13 -4.26
C GLY A 262 -2.15 -3.69 -5.55
N HIS A 263 -2.39 -5.00 -5.62
CA HIS A 263 -2.98 -5.64 -6.79
C HIS A 263 -4.46 -5.25 -6.93
N ALA A 264 -4.87 -4.87 -8.14
CA ALA A 264 -6.22 -4.39 -8.40
C ALA A 264 -7.31 -5.43 -8.12
N ASN A 265 -7.06 -6.72 -8.37
CA ASN A 265 -7.94 -7.85 -8.04
C ASN A 265 -9.41 -7.73 -8.56
N MET A 266 -9.68 -6.82 -9.50
CA MET A 266 -11.05 -6.53 -9.93
C MET A 266 -11.71 -7.68 -10.70
N THR A 267 -10.94 -8.39 -11.51
CA THR A 267 -11.43 -9.44 -12.40
C THR A 267 -10.94 -10.84 -12.04
N ALA A 268 -9.99 -10.95 -11.14
CA ALA A 268 -9.36 -12.22 -10.73
C ALA A 268 -9.78 -12.61 -9.31
N PRO A 269 -9.71 -13.89 -8.93
CA PRO A 269 -9.77 -14.26 -7.52
C PRO A 269 -8.64 -13.54 -6.76
N MET A 270 -8.95 -12.95 -5.61
CA MET A 270 -7.97 -12.28 -4.74
C MET A 270 -7.11 -13.35 -4.00
N THR A 271 -6.23 -14.02 -4.75
CA THR A 271 -5.43 -15.12 -4.22
C THR A 271 -4.16 -14.65 -3.53
N ASP A 272 -3.73 -13.43 -3.76
CA ASP A 272 -2.57 -12.80 -3.15
C ASP A 272 -2.76 -12.57 -1.63
N ILE A 273 -4.00 -12.41 -1.16
CA ILE A 273 -4.32 -12.35 0.27
C ILE A 273 -3.91 -13.62 1.04
N GLU A 274 -3.77 -14.76 0.34
CA GLU A 274 -3.35 -16.02 0.93
C GLU A 274 -1.83 -16.09 1.20
N ILE A 275 -1.05 -15.16 0.64
CA ILE A 275 0.40 -15.10 0.92
C ILE A 275 0.61 -14.79 2.40
N PRO A 276 1.40 -15.60 3.14
CA PRO A 276 1.53 -15.44 4.60
C PRO A 276 2.05 -14.06 5.05
N THR A 277 2.89 -13.43 4.24
CA THR A 277 3.52 -12.13 4.53
C THR A 277 2.68 -10.93 4.06
N VAL A 278 1.53 -11.15 3.45
CA VAL A 278 0.52 -10.15 3.11
C VAL A 278 -0.49 -10.07 4.25
N ASP A 279 -0.66 -8.91 4.85
CA ASP A 279 -1.52 -8.74 6.03
C ASP A 279 -2.98 -8.45 5.68
N PHE A 280 -3.24 -7.84 4.53
CA PHE A 280 -4.59 -7.55 4.05
C PHE A 280 -4.64 -7.54 2.52
N GLY A 281 -5.82 -7.83 1.99
CA GLY A 281 -6.07 -7.78 0.55
C GLY A 281 -6.56 -6.39 0.13
N THR A 282 -6.20 -6.02 -1.09
CA THR A 282 -6.65 -4.78 -1.74
C THR A 282 -7.39 -5.11 -3.02
N TRP A 283 -8.33 -4.24 -3.42
CA TRP A 283 -8.91 -4.29 -4.74
C TRP A 283 -9.23 -2.88 -5.24
N HIS A 284 -9.15 -2.72 -6.55
CA HIS A 284 -9.47 -1.49 -7.26
C HIS A 284 -10.65 -1.75 -8.18
N GLY A 285 -11.61 -0.86 -8.21
CA GLY A 285 -12.81 -1.07 -9.00
C GLY A 285 -13.36 0.21 -9.60
N TYR A 286 -13.64 0.15 -10.91
CA TYR A 286 -14.22 1.25 -11.66
C TYR A 286 -15.33 0.71 -12.55
N ALA A 287 -16.59 1.01 -12.20
CA ALA A 287 -17.76 0.52 -12.91
C ALA A 287 -17.73 0.88 -14.40
N SER A 288 -17.22 2.09 -14.72
CA SER A 288 -17.06 2.57 -16.09
C SER A 288 -16.07 1.73 -16.91
N TYR A 289 -14.92 1.39 -16.34
CA TYR A 289 -13.91 0.56 -17.03
C TYR A 289 -14.36 -0.89 -17.15
N ALA A 290 -15.00 -1.42 -16.11
CA ALA A 290 -15.58 -2.75 -16.15
C ALA A 290 -16.84 -2.87 -17.03
N LYS A 291 -17.40 -1.74 -17.48
CA LYS A 291 -18.65 -1.65 -18.27
C LYS A 291 -19.82 -2.35 -17.57
N ILE A 292 -19.94 -2.14 -16.28
CA ILE A 292 -21.02 -2.68 -15.44
C ILE A 292 -21.86 -1.55 -14.85
N THR A 293 -23.06 -1.87 -14.40
CA THR A 293 -23.93 -0.90 -13.74
C THR A 293 -23.43 -0.61 -12.30
N HIS A 294 -23.86 0.52 -11.74
CA HIS A 294 -23.56 0.87 -10.34
C HIS A 294 -24.10 -0.18 -9.36
N ALA A 295 -25.26 -0.80 -9.66
CA ALA A 295 -25.80 -1.88 -8.85
C ALA A 295 -24.94 -3.16 -8.91
N ALA A 296 -24.45 -3.52 -10.10
CA ALA A 296 -23.54 -4.65 -10.24
C ALA A 296 -22.17 -4.39 -9.55
N PHE A 297 -21.75 -3.14 -9.48
CA PHE A 297 -20.55 -2.76 -8.73
C PHE A 297 -20.79 -2.86 -7.21
N ASP A 298 -21.97 -2.48 -6.72
CA ASP A 298 -22.36 -2.67 -5.31
C ASP A 298 -22.31 -4.14 -4.89
N ASP A 299 -22.81 -5.04 -5.75
CA ASP A 299 -22.68 -6.49 -5.56
C ASP A 299 -21.19 -6.92 -5.48
N LEU A 300 -20.29 -6.30 -6.25
CA LEU A 300 -18.83 -6.56 -6.15
C LEU A 300 -18.28 -6.11 -4.79
N VAL A 301 -18.72 -4.96 -4.30
CA VAL A 301 -18.33 -4.48 -2.96
C VAL A 301 -18.70 -5.52 -1.90
N GLY A 302 -19.93 -5.99 -1.87
CA GLY A 302 -20.38 -7.02 -0.92
C GLY A 302 -19.61 -8.34 -1.05
N ARG A 303 -19.32 -8.78 -2.28
CA ARG A 303 -18.53 -10.00 -2.52
C ARG A 303 -17.09 -9.87 -2.03
N SER A 304 -16.47 -8.70 -2.18
CA SER A 304 -15.10 -8.45 -1.73
C SER A 304 -14.98 -8.51 -0.21
N CYS A 305 -15.96 -7.97 0.53
CA CYS A 305 -16.05 -8.15 1.98
C CYS A 305 -16.20 -9.64 2.36
N GLY A 306 -16.91 -10.42 1.54
CA GLY A 306 -16.97 -11.89 1.69
C GLY A 306 -15.62 -12.60 1.50
N VAL A 307 -14.68 -12.04 0.75
CA VAL A 307 -13.31 -12.56 0.66
C VAL A 307 -12.60 -12.44 2.00
N ALA A 308 -12.77 -11.30 2.70
CA ALA A 308 -12.18 -11.08 4.02
C ALA A 308 -12.59 -12.19 5.02
N ARG A 309 -13.89 -12.53 5.06
CA ARG A 309 -14.39 -13.60 5.92
C ARG A 309 -13.73 -14.95 5.65
N ARG A 310 -13.54 -15.31 4.38
CA ARG A 310 -12.93 -16.59 4.01
C ARG A 310 -11.43 -16.61 4.31
N ALA A 311 -10.74 -15.50 4.07
CA ALA A 311 -9.30 -15.39 4.28
C ALA A 311 -8.94 -15.19 5.76
N GLY A 312 -9.86 -14.69 6.59
CA GLY A 312 -9.57 -14.27 7.96
C GLY A 312 -8.61 -13.08 8.02
N LYS A 313 -8.58 -12.26 6.97
CA LYS A 313 -7.75 -11.06 6.82
C LYS A 313 -8.60 -9.88 6.34
N PRO A 314 -8.24 -8.62 6.68
CA PRO A 314 -8.96 -7.46 6.16
C PRO A 314 -8.91 -7.38 4.63
N VAL A 315 -9.95 -6.82 4.02
CA VAL A 315 -9.99 -6.45 2.59
C VAL A 315 -10.39 -4.98 2.50
N LEU A 316 -9.63 -4.22 1.73
CA LEU A 316 -9.81 -2.79 1.53
C LEU A 316 -10.18 -2.50 0.07
N LEU A 317 -11.29 -1.77 -0.15
CA LEU A 317 -11.57 -1.12 -1.44
C LEU A 317 -10.62 0.07 -1.56
N GLU A 318 -9.49 -0.14 -2.22
CA GLU A 318 -8.34 0.77 -2.16
C GLU A 318 -8.37 1.82 -3.25
N GLU A 319 -9.04 1.52 -4.37
CA GLU A 319 -9.36 2.50 -5.40
C GLU A 319 -10.76 2.29 -5.95
N PHE A 320 -11.50 3.38 -6.09
CA PHE A 320 -12.77 3.41 -6.81
C PHE A 320 -13.11 4.85 -7.20
N GLY A 321 -13.86 4.99 -8.30
CA GLY A 321 -14.27 6.29 -8.80
C GLY A 321 -15.46 6.18 -9.75
N VAL A 322 -16.17 7.30 -9.88
CA VAL A 322 -17.23 7.51 -10.86
C VAL A 322 -16.96 8.83 -11.58
N PRO A 323 -16.97 8.87 -12.92
CA PRO A 323 -16.71 10.10 -13.66
C PRO A 323 -17.65 11.24 -13.25
N ARG A 324 -17.13 12.46 -13.17
CA ARG A 324 -17.96 13.65 -12.88
C ARG A 324 -19.10 13.88 -13.89
N SER A 325 -18.93 13.39 -15.10
CA SER A 325 -19.97 13.45 -16.14
C SER A 325 -21.11 12.45 -15.95
N ASP A 326 -20.97 11.49 -15.03
CA ASP A 326 -22.02 10.51 -14.74
C ASP A 326 -23.08 11.13 -13.83
N PRO A 327 -24.35 11.24 -14.28
CA PRO A 327 -25.43 11.84 -13.49
C PRO A 327 -25.78 11.02 -12.23
N GLY A 328 -25.39 9.73 -12.19
CA GLY A 328 -25.57 8.83 -11.05
C GLY A 328 -24.42 8.86 -10.04
N GLN A 329 -23.40 9.70 -10.25
CA GLN A 329 -22.16 9.69 -9.45
C GLN A 329 -22.43 9.69 -7.94
N VAL A 330 -23.16 10.69 -7.45
CA VAL A 330 -23.39 10.87 -6.00
C VAL A 330 -24.16 9.70 -5.40
N GLU A 331 -25.17 9.19 -6.10
CA GLU A 331 -25.96 8.06 -5.63
C GLU A 331 -25.17 6.76 -5.62
N ALA A 332 -24.30 6.55 -6.61
CA ALA A 332 -23.37 5.41 -6.64
C ALA A 332 -22.46 5.40 -5.41
N TYR A 333 -21.81 6.52 -5.11
CA TYR A 333 -20.98 6.62 -3.90
C TYR A 333 -21.78 6.38 -2.62
N ARG A 334 -22.97 6.96 -2.51
CA ARG A 334 -23.83 6.75 -1.33
C ARG A 334 -24.17 5.27 -1.12
N THR A 335 -24.54 4.58 -2.20
CA THR A 335 -24.89 3.15 -2.16
C THR A 335 -23.68 2.31 -1.75
N TRP A 336 -22.56 2.43 -2.45
CA TRP A 336 -21.37 1.60 -2.21
C TRP A 336 -20.78 1.81 -0.81
N LEU A 337 -20.71 3.06 -0.36
CA LEU A 337 -20.21 3.38 0.98
C LEU A 337 -21.20 2.95 2.07
N GLY A 338 -22.49 2.95 1.75
CA GLY A 338 -23.53 2.38 2.61
C GLY A 338 -23.35 0.88 2.82
N THR A 339 -23.09 0.13 1.74
CA THR A 339 -22.80 -1.31 1.77
C THR A 339 -21.55 -1.60 2.60
N ILE A 340 -20.46 -0.84 2.39
CA ILE A 340 -19.24 -0.99 3.20
C ILE A 340 -19.52 -0.69 4.67
N ARG A 341 -20.28 0.34 4.98
CA ARG A 341 -20.61 0.71 6.36
C ARG A 341 -21.41 -0.40 7.06
N ALA A 342 -22.39 -0.98 6.35
CA ALA A 342 -23.30 -1.95 6.90
C ALA A 342 -22.65 -3.32 7.19
N ASP A 343 -21.62 -3.71 6.43
CA ASP A 343 -20.91 -4.97 6.61
C ASP A 343 -19.67 -4.77 7.52
N PRO A 344 -19.61 -5.39 8.72
CA PRO A 344 -18.48 -5.28 9.63
C PRO A 344 -17.19 -5.91 9.09
N ASP A 345 -17.29 -6.81 8.11
CA ASP A 345 -16.12 -7.44 7.48
C ASP A 345 -15.51 -6.63 6.35
N CYS A 346 -16.15 -5.52 5.96
CA CYS A 346 -15.55 -4.52 5.09
C CYS A 346 -14.59 -3.63 5.89
N ALA A 347 -13.31 -3.70 5.64
CA ALA A 347 -12.31 -2.94 6.41
C ALA A 347 -12.35 -1.43 6.17
N GLY A 348 -12.92 -0.99 5.05
CA GLY A 348 -13.06 0.41 4.67
C GLY A 348 -12.88 0.68 3.18
N TRP A 349 -12.58 1.93 2.88
CA TRP A 349 -12.46 2.43 1.52
C TRP A 349 -11.41 3.55 1.39
N VAL A 350 -10.82 3.70 0.20
CA VAL A 350 -9.90 4.79 -0.18
C VAL A 350 -10.30 5.28 -1.58
N VAL A 351 -10.92 6.46 -1.66
CA VAL A 351 -11.47 6.98 -2.93
C VAL A 351 -10.36 7.42 -3.89
N TRP A 352 -10.48 7.14 -5.16
CA TRP A 352 -9.67 7.68 -6.23
C TRP A 352 -10.40 8.86 -6.88
N ARG A 353 -9.88 10.09 -6.87
CA ARG A 353 -8.76 10.56 -6.06
C ARG A 353 -9.02 11.97 -5.52
N LEU A 354 -8.55 12.27 -4.34
CA LEU A 354 -8.60 13.64 -3.81
C LEU A 354 -7.56 14.49 -4.53
N VAL A 355 -7.99 15.63 -5.05
CA VAL A 355 -7.12 16.68 -5.60
C VAL A 355 -7.42 18.01 -4.93
N SER A 356 -6.37 18.79 -4.68
CA SER A 356 -6.46 20.14 -4.14
C SER A 356 -5.92 21.17 -5.13
N GLN A 357 -6.18 22.43 -4.89
CA GLN A 357 -5.63 23.49 -5.72
C GLN A 357 -4.09 23.45 -5.71
N GLN A 358 -3.53 23.55 -6.90
CA GLN A 358 -2.10 23.70 -7.11
C GLN A 358 -1.62 25.10 -6.73
N ASP A 359 -0.31 25.35 -6.77
CA ASP A 359 0.27 26.69 -6.53
C ASP A 359 -0.23 27.75 -7.52
N SER A 360 -0.71 27.32 -8.68
CA SER A 360 -1.39 28.18 -9.66
C SER A 360 -2.79 28.67 -9.23
N GLY A 361 -3.32 28.18 -8.11
CA GLY A 361 -4.70 28.42 -7.67
C GLY A 361 -5.75 27.61 -8.45
N ARG A 362 -5.36 26.70 -9.33
CA ARG A 362 -6.24 25.84 -10.12
C ARG A 362 -6.16 24.41 -9.64
N PHE A 363 -7.24 23.65 -9.80
CA PHE A 363 -7.17 22.20 -9.64
C PHE A 363 -6.37 21.58 -10.79
N PRO A 364 -5.72 20.43 -10.57
CA PRO A 364 -5.14 19.64 -11.64
C PRO A 364 -6.17 19.38 -12.74
N VAL A 365 -5.70 19.36 -13.99
CA VAL A 365 -6.55 18.98 -15.11
C VAL A 365 -6.71 17.47 -15.10
N ASP A 366 -7.95 17.00 -15.05
CA ASP A 366 -8.28 15.60 -15.20
C ASP A 366 -8.99 15.42 -16.54
N ASP A 367 -8.23 15.08 -17.55
CA ASP A 367 -8.66 14.85 -18.93
C ASP A 367 -8.77 13.34 -19.27
N HIS A 368 -8.42 12.46 -18.32
CA HIS A 368 -8.40 11.02 -18.54
C HIS A 368 -9.66 10.32 -18.03
N ASP A 369 -9.92 10.31 -16.73
CA ASP A 369 -10.99 9.51 -16.13
C ASP A 369 -12.06 10.32 -15.38
N GLN A 370 -11.77 11.57 -15.07
CA GLN A 370 -12.67 12.51 -14.40
C GLN A 370 -13.12 12.05 -12.99
N PHE A 371 -12.29 11.30 -12.30
CA PHE A 371 -12.60 10.76 -10.96
C PHE A 371 -12.25 11.72 -9.82
N ASP A 372 -11.77 12.92 -10.13
CA ASP A 372 -11.35 13.91 -9.14
C ASP A 372 -12.43 14.19 -8.10
N VAL A 373 -12.05 14.08 -6.85
CA VAL A 373 -12.78 14.58 -5.68
C VAL A 373 -12.13 15.87 -5.23
N ARG A 374 -12.93 16.91 -5.01
CA ARG A 374 -12.48 18.26 -4.68
C ARG A 374 -13.19 18.79 -3.45
N ASN A 375 -12.48 19.54 -2.62
CA ASN A 375 -13.09 20.34 -1.55
C ASN A 375 -13.72 21.61 -2.14
N ASP A 376 -14.86 21.44 -2.80
CA ASP A 376 -15.60 22.50 -3.51
C ASP A 376 -16.98 22.80 -2.89
N GLY A 377 -17.32 22.12 -1.78
CA GLY A 377 -18.63 22.22 -1.14
C GLY A 377 -19.76 21.51 -1.91
N GLY A 378 -19.44 20.78 -2.98
CA GLY A 378 -20.40 20.05 -3.80
C GLY A 378 -21.01 18.82 -3.14
N ALA A 379 -22.01 18.23 -3.81
CA ALA A 379 -22.74 17.07 -3.26
C ALA A 379 -21.87 15.84 -3.06
N LEU A 380 -20.90 15.56 -3.95
CA LEU A 380 -19.96 14.46 -3.78
C LEU A 380 -19.09 14.65 -2.54
N TRP A 381 -18.54 15.86 -2.35
CA TRP A 381 -17.76 16.19 -1.17
C TRP A 381 -18.55 15.97 0.12
N ALA A 382 -19.79 16.46 0.18
CA ALA A 382 -20.68 16.29 1.32
C ALA A 382 -20.95 14.79 1.61
N THR A 383 -21.22 14.00 0.57
CA THR A 383 -21.47 12.56 0.67
C THR A 383 -20.27 11.81 1.25
N LEU A 384 -19.06 12.10 0.77
CA LEU A 384 -17.84 11.46 1.26
C LEU A 384 -17.53 11.84 2.71
N ARG A 385 -17.74 13.11 3.09
CA ARG A 385 -17.61 13.56 4.50
C ARG A 385 -18.57 12.83 5.43
N GLU A 386 -19.83 12.71 5.02
CA GLU A 386 -20.84 11.97 5.78
C GLU A 386 -20.44 10.51 5.95
N ALA A 387 -20.06 9.85 4.84
CA ALA A 387 -19.64 8.45 4.86
C ALA A 387 -18.41 8.22 5.75
N ALA A 388 -17.41 9.12 5.71
CA ALA A 388 -16.22 9.04 6.55
C ALA A 388 -16.57 9.16 8.04
N ARG A 389 -17.41 10.15 8.41
CA ARG A 389 -17.89 10.34 9.77
C ARG A 389 -18.63 9.10 10.28
N ASP A 390 -19.58 8.61 9.50
CA ASP A 390 -20.44 7.50 9.86
C ASP A 390 -19.67 6.18 10.00
N LEU A 391 -18.69 5.94 9.13
CA LEU A 391 -17.84 4.75 9.18
C LEU A 391 -16.98 4.72 10.45
N ARG A 392 -16.55 5.87 10.93
CA ARG A 392 -15.70 6.02 12.12
C ARG A 392 -16.47 6.07 13.44
N GLY A 393 -17.79 5.90 13.40
CA GLY A 393 -18.65 5.89 14.61
C GLY A 393 -19.01 7.27 15.13
N GLY A 394 -19.01 8.30 14.27
CA GLY A 394 -19.56 9.62 14.59
C GLY A 394 -21.07 9.52 14.82
N ARG A 395 -21.58 10.00 15.98
CA ARG A 395 -23.00 10.21 16.14
C ARG A 395 -23.43 11.36 15.22
N PRO A 396 -24.63 11.29 14.59
CA PRO A 396 -25.18 12.47 13.94
C PRO A 396 -25.29 13.61 14.99
N GLU A 397 -24.74 14.78 14.61
CA GLU A 397 -25.01 16.03 15.34
C GLU A 397 -26.44 16.46 15.15
#